data_f7655064cc254eca677f11ced7311f1a
#
_entry.id   f7655064cc254eca677f11ced7311f1a
#
_cell.length_a   1.000
_cell.length_b   1.000
_cell.length_c   1.000
_cell.angle_alpha   90.00
_cell.angle_beta   90.00
_cell.angle_gamma   90.00
#
_symmetry.space_group_name_H-M   'P 1'
#
loop_
_entity.id
_entity.type
_entity.pdbx_description
1 polymer ?
#
loop_
_entity_poly.entity_id
_entity_poly.type
_entity_poly.pdbx_seq_one_letter_code
_entity_poly.pdbx_strand_id
1 'polypeptide(L)'
;MQITRIELTEINLPLVHFFETSFGRTYERRIILIRVEDADGAEGWGEITCGEVPGYSDEWTDAAWVTTEKILAPMVVGKEVENAAGIFDLMKRARGHRMSKAGIETACWDLEAKKLGMPLWKRLGGVRNEIECGVSIGIQDSIEQLIEKIQTELDAGYRRIKIKIAPHWDYNVVKAVREKFGKIRLMGDANSAYTLADADLFKRMDEFDLMMFEQPLAFDDMLDHSKLQAQINTPICLDESVKSPDDARKAIELKAGRIVNIKLGRVGGHAEAQKVEEICRTSGVPVWCGGMLESGIGRAHNIGMSTLPGFTLPGDVSASKRYWHEDIIEPAVEVTPQGTIIVPEGPGIGFEVKTERIEKMAVRKTAIQ
;
A
#
# COMPACT_ATOMS: atom_id res chain seq x y z
N MET A 1 20.19 -2.80 -18.20
CA MET A 1 20.35 -3.18 -16.78
C MET A 1 20.36 -4.70 -16.69
N GLN A 2 21.32 -5.29 -15.98
CA GLN A 2 21.39 -6.74 -15.75
C GLN A 2 21.59 -6.98 -14.25
N ILE A 3 20.61 -7.60 -13.61
CA ILE A 3 20.69 -7.96 -12.20
C ILE A 3 21.52 -9.23 -12.07
N THR A 4 22.58 -9.19 -11.28
CA THR A 4 23.51 -10.31 -11.05
C THR A 4 23.25 -11.03 -9.73
N ARG A 5 22.60 -10.33 -8.77
CA ARG A 5 22.30 -10.90 -7.45
C ARG A 5 20.99 -10.35 -6.91
N ILE A 6 20.20 -11.24 -6.33
CA ILE A 6 19.00 -10.90 -5.55
C ILE A 6 19.16 -11.53 -4.17
N GLU A 7 19.16 -10.71 -3.14
CA GLU A 7 19.23 -11.12 -1.74
C GLU A 7 17.87 -10.92 -1.08
N LEU A 8 17.41 -11.92 -0.36
CA LEU A 8 16.22 -11.90 0.48
C LEU A 8 16.67 -11.89 1.94
N THR A 9 16.17 -10.95 2.72
CA THR A 9 16.35 -10.92 4.17
C THR A 9 14.99 -10.77 4.84
N GLU A 10 14.58 -11.76 5.64
CA GLU A 10 13.39 -11.64 6.47
C GLU A 10 13.77 -11.04 7.82
N ILE A 11 13.03 -10.01 8.21
CA ILE A 11 13.14 -9.36 9.52
C ILE A 11 11.82 -9.40 10.26
N ASN A 12 11.87 -9.30 11.58
CA ASN A 12 10.68 -9.16 12.42
C ASN A 12 10.65 -7.76 13.06
N LEU A 13 9.59 -6.98 12.78
CA LEU A 13 9.39 -5.63 13.27
C LEU A 13 8.18 -5.57 14.20
N PRO A 14 8.35 -5.37 15.52
CA PRO A 14 7.24 -5.19 16.44
C PRO A 14 6.56 -3.84 16.21
N LEU A 15 5.23 -3.83 16.20
CA LEU A 15 4.42 -2.62 16.13
C LEU A 15 4.43 -1.88 17.48
N VAL A 16 4.38 -0.55 17.43
CA VAL A 16 4.19 0.29 18.64
C VAL A 16 2.85 0.01 19.31
N HIS A 17 1.80 -0.21 18.49
CA HIS A 17 0.47 -0.60 18.91
C HIS A 17 -0.07 -1.68 17.99
N PHE A 18 -0.91 -2.57 18.48
CA PHE A 18 -1.56 -3.54 17.61
C PHE A 18 -2.39 -2.85 16.52
N PHE A 19 -2.51 -3.53 15.38
CA PHE A 19 -3.36 -3.10 14.29
C PHE A 19 -4.42 -4.16 14.01
N GLU A 20 -5.71 -3.81 14.15
CA GLU A 20 -6.82 -4.75 13.97
C GLU A 20 -7.65 -4.40 12.74
N THR A 21 -7.93 -5.43 11.95
CA THR A 21 -8.81 -5.39 10.78
C THR A 21 -9.93 -6.44 10.96
N SER A 22 -10.79 -6.60 9.96
CA SER A 22 -11.76 -7.71 9.93
C SER A 22 -11.11 -9.10 9.95
N PHE A 23 -9.80 -9.19 9.63
CA PHE A 23 -9.04 -10.47 9.61
C PHE A 23 -8.39 -10.81 10.96
N GLY A 24 -8.31 -9.88 11.92
CA GLY A 24 -7.69 -10.08 13.23
C GLY A 24 -6.68 -9.02 13.61
N ARG A 25 -5.98 -9.26 14.74
CA ARG A 25 -4.97 -8.37 15.33
C ARG A 25 -3.56 -8.75 14.91
N THR A 26 -2.76 -7.76 14.51
CA THR A 26 -1.34 -7.87 14.20
C THR A 26 -0.55 -7.10 15.25
N TYR A 27 0.46 -7.72 15.86
CA TYR A 27 1.34 -7.12 16.88
C TYR A 27 2.75 -6.86 16.36
N GLU A 28 3.15 -7.57 15.32
CA GLU A 28 4.46 -7.50 14.69
C GLU A 28 4.33 -7.81 13.20
N ARG A 29 5.32 -7.44 12.41
CA ARG A 29 5.37 -7.71 10.97
C ARG A 29 6.60 -8.54 10.64
N ARG A 30 6.38 -9.68 9.98
CA ARG A 30 7.43 -10.43 9.29
C ARG A 30 7.55 -9.85 7.87
N ILE A 31 8.64 -9.15 7.62
CA ILE A 31 8.87 -8.41 6.37
C ILE A 31 10.02 -9.07 5.61
N ILE A 32 9.84 -9.30 4.31
CA ILE A 32 10.91 -9.77 3.44
C ILE A 32 11.46 -8.57 2.68
N LEU A 33 12.70 -8.20 2.98
CA LEU A 33 13.44 -7.18 2.25
C LEU A 33 14.14 -7.81 1.06
N ILE A 34 14.12 -7.12 -0.06
CA ILE A 34 14.81 -7.50 -1.28
C ILE A 34 15.93 -6.49 -1.55
N ARG A 35 17.16 -6.98 -1.67
CA ARG A 35 18.29 -6.21 -2.16
C ARG A 35 18.72 -6.78 -3.50
N VAL A 36 18.76 -5.94 -4.52
CA VAL A 36 19.26 -6.31 -5.83
C VAL A 36 20.61 -5.66 -6.07
N GLU A 37 21.49 -6.35 -6.81
CA GLU A 37 22.79 -5.84 -7.24
C GLU A 37 22.95 -6.10 -8.73
N ASP A 38 23.49 -5.12 -9.46
CA ASP A 38 23.78 -5.27 -10.88
C ASP A 38 25.26 -5.55 -11.14
N ALA A 39 25.61 -5.73 -12.41
CA ALA A 39 26.97 -6.04 -12.84
C ALA A 39 27.99 -4.93 -12.53
N ASP A 40 27.55 -3.70 -12.30
CA ASP A 40 28.39 -2.55 -11.95
C ASP A 40 28.55 -2.39 -10.43
N GLY A 41 27.89 -3.24 -9.63
CA GLY A 41 27.88 -3.20 -8.17
C GLY A 41 26.92 -2.15 -7.59
N ALA A 42 26.01 -1.61 -8.39
CA ALA A 42 24.96 -0.74 -7.90
C ALA A 42 23.86 -1.55 -7.19
N GLU A 43 23.27 -0.96 -6.14
CA GLU A 43 22.32 -1.66 -5.28
C GLU A 43 20.98 -0.94 -5.22
N GLY A 44 19.90 -1.71 -5.12
CA GLY A 44 18.55 -1.22 -4.87
C GLY A 44 17.81 -2.04 -3.86
N TRP A 45 16.85 -1.41 -3.19
CA TRP A 45 16.06 -2.00 -2.12
C TRP A 45 14.57 -2.00 -2.43
N GLY A 46 13.91 -3.09 -2.08
CA GLY A 46 12.47 -3.27 -2.17
C GLY A 46 11.93 -4.09 -0.99
N GLU A 47 10.62 -4.24 -0.94
CA GLU A 47 9.95 -4.92 0.15
C GLU A 47 8.78 -5.76 -0.35
N ILE A 48 8.65 -6.99 0.14
CA ILE A 48 7.48 -7.83 -0.05
C ILE A 48 6.56 -7.62 1.16
N THR A 49 5.35 -7.12 0.90
CA THR A 49 4.44 -6.57 1.91
C THR A 49 3.30 -7.50 2.30
N CYS A 50 3.34 -8.79 1.93
CA CYS A 50 2.30 -9.74 2.28
C CYS A 50 2.16 -9.92 3.80
N GLY A 51 0.99 -10.41 4.21
CA GLY A 51 0.72 -10.76 5.61
C GLY A 51 1.37 -12.08 6.00
N GLU A 52 1.24 -12.44 7.27
CA GLU A 52 1.79 -13.69 7.81
C GLU A 52 0.95 -14.91 7.47
N VAL A 53 -0.33 -14.66 7.19
CA VAL A 53 -1.32 -15.65 6.76
C VAL A 53 -2.08 -15.15 5.54
N PRO A 54 -2.66 -16.01 4.70
CA PRO A 54 -3.47 -15.61 3.55
C PRO A 54 -4.84 -15.08 4.05
N GLY A 55 -4.89 -13.79 4.36
CA GLY A 55 -6.11 -13.10 4.80
C GLY A 55 -6.48 -11.97 3.84
N TYR A 56 -5.62 -10.97 3.73
CA TYR A 56 -5.79 -9.87 2.78
C TYR A 56 -5.61 -10.30 1.32
N SER A 57 -4.67 -11.19 1.05
CA SER A 57 -4.40 -11.79 -0.26
C SER A 57 -4.07 -13.26 -0.14
N ASP A 58 -3.96 -13.93 -1.28
CA ASP A 58 -3.52 -15.32 -1.42
C ASP A 58 -2.02 -15.51 -1.10
N GLU A 59 -1.23 -14.43 -1.05
CA GLU A 59 0.18 -14.46 -0.67
C GLU A 59 0.36 -14.26 0.83
N TRP A 60 1.30 -15.00 1.43
CA TRP A 60 1.77 -14.80 2.81
C TRP A 60 3.28 -15.00 2.88
N THR A 61 3.90 -14.55 3.96
CA THR A 61 5.35 -14.42 4.10
C THR A 61 6.13 -15.68 3.71
N ASP A 62 5.74 -16.89 4.19
CA ASP A 62 6.50 -18.10 3.86
C ASP A 62 6.33 -18.54 2.42
N ALA A 63 5.13 -18.45 1.86
CA ALA A 63 4.91 -18.74 0.44
C ALA A 63 5.63 -17.73 -0.46
N ALA A 64 5.60 -16.45 -0.10
CA ALA A 64 6.31 -15.40 -0.82
C ALA A 64 7.83 -15.61 -0.80
N TRP A 65 8.39 -16.03 0.36
CA TRP A 65 9.80 -16.40 0.45
C TRP A 65 10.17 -17.50 -0.55
N VAL A 66 9.47 -18.64 -0.48
CA VAL A 66 9.77 -19.79 -1.36
C VAL A 66 9.55 -19.44 -2.83
N THR A 67 8.46 -18.73 -3.15
CA THR A 67 8.16 -18.31 -4.53
C THR A 67 9.24 -17.38 -5.07
N THR A 68 9.67 -16.42 -4.27
CA THR A 68 10.71 -15.47 -4.68
C THR A 68 12.04 -16.18 -4.86
N GLU A 69 12.47 -16.97 -3.88
CA GLU A 69 13.74 -17.68 -3.92
C GLU A 69 13.84 -18.71 -5.05
N LYS A 70 12.79 -19.55 -5.21
CA LYS A 70 12.86 -20.70 -6.11
C LYS A 70 12.37 -20.43 -7.53
N ILE A 71 11.53 -19.41 -7.72
CA ILE A 71 10.83 -19.16 -8.99
C ILE A 71 11.17 -17.77 -9.56
N LEU A 72 10.89 -16.68 -8.80
CA LEU A 72 10.92 -15.34 -9.38
C LEU A 72 12.34 -14.79 -9.54
N ALA A 73 13.19 -14.91 -8.52
CA ALA A 73 14.56 -14.43 -8.58
C ALA A 73 15.38 -15.12 -9.71
N PRO A 74 15.29 -16.47 -9.91
CA PRO A 74 15.91 -17.12 -11.06
C PRO A 74 15.42 -16.67 -12.44
N MET A 75 14.20 -16.09 -12.53
CA MET A 75 13.69 -15.53 -13.78
C MET A 75 14.35 -14.17 -14.13
N VAL A 76 14.91 -13.48 -13.14
CA VAL A 76 15.45 -12.11 -13.28
C VAL A 76 16.97 -12.12 -13.33
N VAL A 77 17.61 -12.90 -12.47
CA VAL A 77 19.08 -12.95 -12.38
C VAL A 77 19.71 -13.34 -13.73
N GLY A 78 20.71 -12.59 -14.15
CA GLY A 78 21.43 -12.78 -15.42
C GLY A 78 20.66 -12.33 -16.68
N LYS A 79 19.44 -11.80 -16.54
CA LYS A 79 18.67 -11.30 -17.69
C LYS A 79 18.93 -9.83 -17.93
N GLU A 80 19.03 -9.47 -19.20
CA GLU A 80 19.13 -8.08 -19.64
C GLU A 80 17.73 -7.49 -19.85
N VAL A 81 17.53 -6.29 -19.35
CA VAL A 81 16.36 -5.45 -19.62
C VAL A 81 16.81 -4.02 -19.94
N GLU A 82 16.02 -3.32 -20.72
CA GLU A 82 16.31 -1.92 -21.05
C GLU A 82 16.30 -1.04 -19.79
N ASN A 83 15.29 -1.24 -18.95
CA ASN A 83 15.08 -0.45 -17.74
C ASN A 83 14.24 -1.24 -16.70
N ALA A 84 14.02 -0.66 -15.52
CA ALA A 84 13.29 -1.31 -14.43
C ALA A 84 11.84 -1.70 -14.80
N ALA A 85 11.18 -0.96 -15.69
CA ALA A 85 9.83 -1.29 -16.13
C ALA A 85 9.72 -2.65 -16.83
N GLY A 86 10.81 -3.15 -17.42
CA GLY A 86 10.87 -4.47 -18.05
C GLY A 86 10.97 -5.65 -17.08
N ILE A 87 11.29 -5.41 -15.83
CA ILE A 87 11.52 -6.48 -14.82
C ILE A 87 10.24 -7.29 -14.56
N PHE A 88 9.08 -6.62 -14.47
CA PHE A 88 7.81 -7.31 -14.27
C PHE A 88 7.52 -8.33 -15.38
N ASP A 89 7.84 -7.98 -16.62
CA ASP A 89 7.59 -8.85 -17.78
C ASP A 89 8.44 -10.13 -17.77
N LEU A 90 9.65 -10.11 -17.21
CA LEU A 90 10.44 -11.33 -17.00
C LEU A 90 9.71 -12.35 -16.12
N MET A 91 8.98 -11.86 -15.11
CA MET A 91 8.24 -12.68 -14.13
C MET A 91 6.81 -12.97 -14.55
N LYS A 92 6.33 -12.49 -15.70
CA LYS A 92 4.93 -12.55 -16.13
C LYS A 92 4.39 -13.98 -16.27
N ARG A 93 5.25 -14.96 -16.59
CA ARG A 93 4.86 -16.38 -16.70
C ARG A 93 4.42 -17.01 -15.38
N ALA A 94 4.94 -16.54 -14.25
CA ALA A 94 4.44 -16.91 -12.94
C ALA A 94 3.09 -16.21 -12.71
N ARG A 95 1.99 -16.96 -12.67
CA ARG A 95 0.65 -16.40 -12.43
C ARG A 95 0.52 -15.96 -10.97
N GLY A 96 -0.17 -14.84 -10.71
CA GLY A 96 -0.31 -14.30 -9.36
C GLY A 96 1.01 -13.80 -8.77
N HIS A 97 1.20 -14.01 -7.49
CA HIS A 97 2.41 -13.67 -6.73
C HIS A 97 2.85 -12.20 -6.95
N ARG A 98 1.88 -11.29 -6.91
CA ARG A 98 2.14 -9.88 -7.24
C ARG A 98 2.95 -9.17 -6.18
N MET A 99 2.73 -9.49 -4.89
CA MET A 99 3.51 -8.90 -3.80
C MET A 99 4.97 -9.37 -3.85
N SER A 100 5.19 -10.65 -4.15
CA SER A 100 6.53 -11.19 -4.36
C SER A 100 7.25 -10.54 -5.56
N LYS A 101 6.52 -10.33 -6.67
CA LYS A 101 7.05 -9.62 -7.84
C LYS A 101 7.36 -8.16 -7.53
N ALA A 102 6.48 -7.50 -6.79
CA ALA A 102 6.66 -6.10 -6.41
C ALA A 102 7.96 -5.89 -5.62
N GLY A 103 8.31 -6.80 -4.71
CA GLY A 103 9.55 -6.70 -3.95
C GLY A 103 10.79 -6.64 -4.85
N ILE A 104 10.88 -7.51 -5.86
CA ILE A 104 12.00 -7.51 -6.81
C ILE A 104 11.93 -6.28 -7.73
N GLU A 105 10.76 -5.98 -8.26
CA GLU A 105 10.56 -4.92 -9.25
C GLU A 105 10.86 -3.55 -8.64
N THR A 106 10.35 -3.25 -7.44
CA THR A 106 10.60 -1.99 -6.75
C THR A 106 12.08 -1.81 -6.41
N ALA A 107 12.78 -2.88 -5.99
CA ALA A 107 14.22 -2.84 -5.77
C ALA A 107 14.99 -2.45 -7.05
N CYS A 108 14.57 -2.94 -8.21
CA CYS A 108 15.18 -2.58 -9.49
C CYS A 108 14.92 -1.10 -9.88
N TRP A 109 13.75 -0.54 -9.53
CA TRP A 109 13.48 0.89 -9.72
C TRP A 109 14.34 1.78 -8.83
N ASP A 110 14.58 1.39 -7.58
CA ASP A 110 15.49 2.09 -6.67
C ASP A 110 16.92 2.07 -7.24
N LEU A 111 17.40 0.88 -7.66
CA LEU A 111 18.72 0.72 -8.28
C LEU A 111 18.86 1.62 -9.52
N GLU A 112 17.91 1.59 -10.43
CA GLU A 112 17.96 2.39 -11.65
C GLU A 112 17.98 3.88 -11.34
N ALA A 113 17.14 4.35 -10.43
CA ALA A 113 17.10 5.75 -10.04
C ALA A 113 18.42 6.20 -9.40
N LYS A 114 19.07 5.36 -8.60
CA LYS A 114 20.42 5.60 -8.05
C LYS A 114 21.48 5.70 -9.15
N LYS A 115 21.47 4.79 -10.11
CA LYS A 115 22.41 4.84 -11.25
C LYS A 115 22.25 6.10 -12.09
N LEU A 116 21.03 6.59 -12.22
CA LEU A 116 20.73 7.84 -12.93
C LEU A 116 21.01 9.09 -12.08
N GLY A 117 21.40 8.92 -10.81
CA GLY A 117 21.64 10.01 -9.88
C GLY A 117 20.42 10.87 -9.59
N MET A 118 19.21 10.31 -9.68
CA MET A 118 17.96 11.04 -9.54
C MET A 118 17.02 10.39 -8.50
N PRO A 119 16.14 11.19 -7.86
CA PRO A 119 15.12 10.64 -6.98
C PRO A 119 14.18 9.69 -7.70
N LEU A 120 13.76 8.62 -7.02
CA LEU A 120 12.81 7.64 -7.54
C LEU A 120 11.52 8.29 -8.05
N TRP A 121 10.97 9.25 -7.32
CA TRP A 121 9.72 9.90 -7.73
C TRP A 121 9.84 10.65 -9.07
N LYS A 122 10.99 11.27 -9.36
CA LYS A 122 11.26 11.89 -10.67
C LYS A 122 11.38 10.84 -11.77
N ARG A 123 12.06 9.72 -11.47
CA ARG A 123 12.17 8.59 -12.41
C ARG A 123 10.81 7.98 -12.73
N LEU A 124 9.88 7.96 -11.78
CA LEU A 124 8.50 7.52 -11.98
C LEU A 124 7.62 8.52 -12.76
N GLY A 125 8.06 9.76 -12.95
CA GLY A 125 7.26 10.80 -13.57
C GLY A 125 6.35 11.55 -12.59
N GLY A 126 6.73 11.61 -11.32
CA GLY A 126 6.02 12.37 -10.30
C GLY A 126 5.99 13.87 -10.59
N VAL A 127 4.91 14.53 -10.19
CA VAL A 127 4.63 15.94 -10.50
C VAL A 127 4.56 16.85 -9.28
N ARG A 128 4.81 16.30 -8.08
CA ARG A 128 4.74 17.03 -6.81
C ARG A 128 5.86 16.60 -5.86
N ASN A 129 6.32 17.52 -5.04
CA ASN A 129 7.36 17.30 -4.03
C ASN A 129 6.82 17.16 -2.60
N GLU A 130 5.50 17.12 -2.47
CA GLU A 130 4.78 16.97 -1.20
C GLU A 130 3.51 16.15 -1.44
N ILE A 131 3.19 15.21 -0.55
CA ILE A 131 2.00 14.35 -0.65
C ILE A 131 1.12 14.52 0.57
N GLU A 132 -0.20 14.58 0.39
CA GLU A 132 -1.16 14.59 1.49
C GLU A 132 -1.27 13.22 2.15
N CYS A 133 -1.32 13.21 3.50
CA CYS A 133 -1.39 12.01 4.31
C CYS A 133 -2.72 11.87 5.00
N GLY A 134 -3.25 10.67 4.94
CA GLY A 134 -4.30 10.17 5.82
C GLY A 134 -3.74 9.12 6.77
N VAL A 135 -4.57 8.70 7.68
CA VAL A 135 -4.25 7.65 8.64
C VAL A 135 -5.34 6.60 8.68
N SER A 136 -4.94 5.34 8.84
CA SER A 136 -5.84 4.22 9.05
C SER A 136 -5.84 3.84 10.53
N ILE A 137 -7.03 3.78 11.12
CA ILE A 137 -7.24 3.39 12.51
C ILE A 137 -7.99 2.05 12.50
N GLY A 138 -7.38 1.03 13.12
CA GLY A 138 -7.99 -0.29 13.29
C GLY A 138 -9.21 -0.25 14.22
N ILE A 139 -9.95 -1.35 14.25
CA ILE A 139 -11.03 -1.56 15.22
C ILE A 139 -10.46 -1.38 16.64
N GLN A 140 -11.18 -0.70 17.50
CA GLN A 140 -10.82 -0.48 18.90
C GLN A 140 -11.76 -1.26 19.82
N ASP A 141 -11.39 -1.40 21.09
CA ASP A 141 -12.21 -2.13 22.08
C ASP A 141 -13.48 -1.34 22.47
N SER A 142 -13.53 -0.01 22.24
CA SER A 142 -14.70 0.83 22.42
C SER A 142 -14.74 2.05 21.51
N ILE A 143 -15.91 2.66 21.37
CA ILE A 143 -16.10 3.92 20.61
C ILE A 143 -15.31 5.06 21.25
N GLU A 144 -15.24 5.12 22.57
CA GLU A 144 -14.51 6.15 23.31
C GLU A 144 -13.01 6.09 22.96
N GLN A 145 -12.42 4.90 22.95
CA GLN A 145 -11.02 4.71 22.55
C GLN A 145 -10.80 5.11 21.10
N LEU A 146 -11.73 4.80 20.19
CA LEU A 146 -11.66 5.24 18.80
C LEU A 146 -11.68 6.77 18.70
N ILE A 147 -12.56 7.44 19.45
CA ILE A 147 -12.67 8.90 19.46
C ILE A 147 -11.37 9.54 19.97
N GLU A 148 -10.79 9.03 21.07
CA GLU A 148 -9.50 9.50 21.59
C GLU A 148 -8.37 9.31 20.57
N LYS A 149 -8.34 8.16 19.89
CA LYS A 149 -7.33 7.88 18.87
C LYS A 149 -7.49 8.79 17.65
N ILE A 150 -8.71 9.04 17.20
CA ILE A 150 -8.99 10.00 16.12
C ILE A 150 -8.50 11.41 16.51
N GLN A 151 -8.78 11.85 17.75
CA GLN A 151 -8.30 13.15 18.22
C GLN A 151 -6.78 13.24 18.17
N THR A 152 -6.08 12.22 18.67
CA THR A 152 -4.61 12.13 18.63
C THR A 152 -4.06 12.27 17.22
N GLU A 153 -4.67 11.59 16.24
CA GLU A 153 -4.21 11.64 14.85
C GLU A 153 -4.52 13.00 14.17
N LEU A 154 -5.66 13.61 14.50
CA LEU A 154 -5.98 14.97 14.04
C LEU A 154 -5.00 15.99 14.60
N ASP A 155 -4.64 15.88 15.89
CA ASP A 155 -3.65 16.74 16.55
C ASP A 155 -2.25 16.53 15.97
N ALA A 156 -1.93 15.31 15.51
CA ALA A 156 -0.70 15.02 14.78
C ALA A 156 -0.67 15.57 13.34
N GLY A 157 -1.78 16.17 12.88
CA GLY A 157 -1.87 16.85 11.58
C GLY A 157 -2.52 16.06 10.45
N TYR A 158 -2.89 14.79 10.64
CA TYR A 158 -3.49 13.98 9.57
C TYR A 158 -4.78 14.59 9.03
N ARG A 159 -4.91 14.65 7.70
CA ARG A 159 -6.00 15.35 7.00
C ARG A 159 -7.17 14.45 6.61
N ARG A 160 -6.99 13.16 6.62
CA ARG A 160 -8.03 12.16 6.35
C ARG A 160 -7.94 11.05 7.40
N ILE A 161 -9.07 10.73 7.97
CA ILE A 161 -9.22 9.63 8.92
C ILE A 161 -9.92 8.47 8.22
N LYS A 162 -9.28 7.30 8.21
CA LYS A 162 -9.85 6.02 7.83
C LYS A 162 -10.12 5.19 9.08
N ILE A 163 -11.35 4.73 9.25
CA ILE A 163 -11.70 3.80 10.32
C ILE A 163 -12.09 2.45 9.72
N LYS A 164 -11.74 1.37 10.39
CA LYS A 164 -12.21 0.04 10.01
C LYS A 164 -13.64 -0.14 10.46
N ILE A 165 -14.49 -0.68 9.56
CA ILE A 165 -15.88 -1.05 9.85
C ILE A 165 -16.07 -2.55 9.60
N ALA A 166 -16.93 -3.16 10.40
CA ALA A 166 -17.30 -4.57 10.29
C ALA A 166 -18.73 -4.75 10.83
N PRO A 167 -19.42 -5.87 10.57
CA PRO A 167 -20.70 -6.15 11.19
C PRO A 167 -20.67 -5.92 12.70
N HIS A 168 -21.63 -5.14 13.21
CA HIS A 168 -21.74 -4.66 14.61
C HIS A 168 -20.76 -3.53 15.01
N TRP A 169 -19.81 -3.16 14.15
CA TRP A 169 -18.88 -2.03 14.33
C TRP A 169 -18.92 -1.12 13.10
N ASP A 170 -20.10 -0.52 12.84
CA ASP A 170 -20.41 0.20 11.60
C ASP A 170 -21.25 1.47 11.85
N TYR A 171 -22.54 1.46 11.60
CA TYR A 171 -23.41 2.63 11.65
C TYR A 171 -23.25 3.45 12.93
N ASN A 172 -23.31 2.83 14.11
CA ASN A 172 -23.21 3.54 15.39
C ASN A 172 -21.84 4.15 15.61
N VAL A 173 -20.80 3.49 15.14
CA VAL A 173 -19.41 3.97 15.19
C VAL A 173 -19.24 5.20 14.32
N VAL A 174 -19.66 5.12 13.05
CA VAL A 174 -19.59 6.24 12.10
C VAL A 174 -20.41 7.43 12.61
N LYS A 175 -21.61 7.17 13.14
CA LYS A 175 -22.49 8.18 13.75
C LYS A 175 -21.75 8.90 14.89
N ALA A 176 -21.19 8.17 15.85
CA ALA A 176 -20.48 8.74 17.00
C ALA A 176 -19.28 9.61 16.56
N VAL A 177 -18.53 9.16 15.55
CA VAL A 177 -17.41 9.94 14.99
C VAL A 177 -17.93 11.23 14.34
N ARG A 178 -19.01 11.18 13.56
CA ARG A 178 -19.62 12.38 12.95
C ARG A 178 -20.17 13.34 13.98
N GLU A 179 -20.85 12.85 15.02
CA GLU A 179 -21.36 13.67 16.12
C GLU A 179 -20.24 14.41 16.86
N LYS A 180 -19.09 13.74 17.07
CA LYS A 180 -17.94 14.30 17.79
C LYS A 180 -17.14 15.29 16.96
N PHE A 181 -16.80 14.94 15.70
CA PHE A 181 -15.84 15.68 14.89
C PHE A 181 -16.42 16.47 13.72
N GLY A 182 -17.75 16.37 13.49
CA GLY A 182 -18.40 17.08 12.40
C GLY A 182 -17.85 16.68 11.02
N LYS A 183 -17.54 17.67 10.19
CA LYS A 183 -17.15 17.46 8.78
C LYS A 183 -15.66 17.19 8.54
N ILE A 184 -15.04 16.33 9.34
CA ILE A 184 -13.70 15.84 9.00
C ILE A 184 -13.74 14.96 7.74
N ARG A 185 -12.63 14.85 7.01
CA ARG A 185 -12.49 13.88 5.93
C ARG A 185 -12.43 12.46 6.52
N LEU A 186 -13.58 11.78 6.55
CA LEU A 186 -13.80 10.46 7.14
C LEU A 186 -14.13 9.45 6.06
N MET A 187 -13.56 8.25 6.13
CA MET A 187 -13.90 7.09 5.30
C MET A 187 -14.00 5.82 6.13
N GLY A 188 -14.82 4.88 5.68
CA GLY A 188 -14.97 3.55 6.26
C GLY A 188 -14.35 2.48 5.38
N ASP A 189 -13.52 1.62 5.97
CA ASP A 189 -12.89 0.49 5.27
C ASP A 189 -13.41 -0.82 5.85
N ALA A 190 -14.11 -1.58 5.02
CA ALA A 190 -14.81 -2.80 5.41
C ALA A 190 -13.96 -4.08 5.21
N ASN A 191 -12.87 -4.02 4.45
CA ASN A 191 -12.05 -5.19 4.10
C ASN A 191 -12.91 -6.43 3.75
N SER A 192 -13.85 -6.27 2.82
CA SER A 192 -14.73 -7.33 2.31
C SER A 192 -15.69 -7.97 3.33
N ALA A 193 -16.01 -7.28 4.42
CA ALA A 193 -16.78 -7.88 5.53
C ALA A 193 -18.30 -8.01 5.27
N TYR A 194 -18.83 -7.45 4.19
CA TYR A 194 -20.27 -7.41 3.89
C TYR A 194 -20.63 -8.11 2.59
N THR A 195 -21.91 -8.20 2.34
CA THR A 195 -22.50 -8.75 1.11
C THR A 195 -23.50 -7.77 0.52
N LEU A 196 -23.99 -8.02 -0.69
CA LEU A 196 -25.03 -7.17 -1.29
C LEU A 196 -26.37 -7.17 -0.48
N ALA A 197 -26.59 -8.16 0.37
CA ALA A 197 -27.73 -8.18 1.29
C ALA A 197 -27.69 -7.03 2.31
N ASP A 198 -26.50 -6.47 2.57
CA ASP A 198 -26.28 -5.36 3.51
C ASP A 198 -26.47 -3.99 2.85
N ALA A 199 -26.94 -3.92 1.60
CA ALA A 199 -27.10 -2.66 0.84
C ALA A 199 -27.90 -1.59 1.59
N ASP A 200 -28.93 -1.97 2.36
CA ASP A 200 -29.74 -1.03 3.13
C ASP A 200 -28.96 -0.38 4.29
N LEU A 201 -27.98 -1.06 4.85
CA LEU A 201 -27.05 -0.47 5.82
C LEU A 201 -26.22 0.65 5.16
N PHE A 202 -25.64 0.39 4.00
CA PHE A 202 -24.84 1.38 3.27
C PHE A 202 -25.67 2.58 2.80
N LYS A 203 -26.92 2.37 2.35
CA LYS A 203 -27.87 3.47 2.07
C LYS A 203 -28.12 4.35 3.29
N ARG A 204 -28.31 3.75 4.45
CA ARG A 204 -28.47 4.51 5.69
C ARG A 204 -27.21 5.28 6.07
N MET A 205 -26.04 4.71 5.83
CA MET A 205 -24.76 5.37 6.10
C MET A 205 -24.43 6.51 5.13
N ASP A 206 -25.14 6.66 4.00
CA ASP A 206 -25.02 7.81 3.10
C ASP A 206 -25.27 9.16 3.81
N GLU A 207 -26.09 9.17 4.88
CA GLU A 207 -26.35 10.39 5.68
C GLU A 207 -25.11 10.98 6.34
N PHE A 208 -24.06 10.16 6.52
CA PHE A 208 -22.83 10.60 7.18
C PHE A 208 -21.84 11.30 6.26
N ASP A 209 -22.12 11.44 4.97
CA ASP A 209 -21.27 12.13 3.98
C ASP A 209 -19.80 11.65 4.08
N LEU A 210 -19.58 10.34 4.00
CA LEU A 210 -18.24 9.76 3.99
C LEU A 210 -17.58 10.04 2.65
N MET A 211 -16.24 10.19 2.65
CA MET A 211 -15.47 10.33 1.42
C MET A 211 -15.64 9.09 0.54
N MET A 212 -15.67 7.91 1.13
CA MET A 212 -15.82 6.63 0.46
C MET A 212 -16.10 5.49 1.43
N PHE A 213 -16.67 4.39 0.91
CA PHE A 213 -16.59 3.06 1.49
C PHE A 213 -15.53 2.25 0.75
N GLU A 214 -14.47 1.82 1.45
CA GLU A 214 -13.42 1.01 0.87
C GLU A 214 -13.78 -0.47 0.99
N GLN A 215 -13.75 -1.19 -0.15
CA GLN A 215 -13.97 -2.61 -0.33
C GLN A 215 -15.08 -3.20 0.55
N PRO A 216 -16.34 -2.75 0.38
CA PRO A 216 -17.43 -3.23 1.21
C PRO A 216 -17.74 -4.72 1.02
N LEU A 217 -17.67 -5.23 -0.21
CA LEU A 217 -18.06 -6.59 -0.57
C LEU A 217 -16.85 -7.49 -0.85
N ALA A 218 -17.09 -8.72 -1.29
CA ALA A 218 -16.05 -9.72 -1.51
C ALA A 218 -14.86 -9.21 -2.35
N PHE A 219 -13.67 -9.67 -2.01
CA PHE A 219 -12.37 -9.19 -2.55
C PHE A 219 -12.20 -9.44 -4.06
N ASP A 220 -12.93 -10.37 -4.64
CA ASP A 220 -12.88 -10.76 -6.06
C ASP A 220 -14.14 -10.39 -6.84
N ASP A 221 -15.11 -9.73 -6.20
CA ASP A 221 -16.38 -9.37 -6.80
C ASP A 221 -16.41 -7.90 -7.25
N MET A 222 -16.58 -7.67 -8.53
CA MET A 222 -16.86 -6.35 -9.11
C MET A 222 -18.33 -6.18 -9.48
N LEU A 223 -19.06 -7.27 -9.68
CA LEU A 223 -20.43 -7.22 -10.15
C LEU A 223 -21.37 -6.71 -9.06
N ASP A 224 -21.28 -7.26 -7.85
CA ASP A 224 -22.14 -6.81 -6.75
C ASP A 224 -21.70 -5.44 -6.22
N HIS A 225 -20.40 -5.09 -6.28
CA HIS A 225 -19.96 -3.71 -6.05
C HIS A 225 -20.63 -2.73 -7.02
N SER A 226 -20.76 -3.07 -8.31
CA SER A 226 -21.46 -2.24 -9.29
C SER A 226 -22.95 -2.04 -8.93
N LYS A 227 -23.61 -3.12 -8.48
CA LYS A 227 -25.01 -3.05 -8.03
C LYS A 227 -25.15 -2.23 -6.77
N LEU A 228 -24.22 -2.32 -5.81
CA LEU A 228 -24.23 -1.52 -4.59
C LEU A 228 -23.97 -0.04 -4.92
N GLN A 229 -22.94 0.26 -5.74
CA GLN A 229 -22.61 1.64 -6.12
C GLN A 229 -23.79 2.34 -6.84
N ALA A 230 -24.60 1.59 -7.57
CA ALA A 230 -25.81 2.14 -8.21
C ALA A 230 -26.92 2.52 -7.22
N GLN A 231 -26.85 2.06 -5.97
CA GLN A 231 -27.86 2.25 -4.93
C GLN A 231 -27.47 3.27 -3.86
N ILE A 232 -26.20 3.69 -3.82
CA ILE A 232 -25.67 4.61 -2.80
C ILE A 232 -25.01 5.83 -3.43
N ASN A 233 -25.00 6.94 -2.67
CA ASN A 233 -24.37 8.19 -3.10
C ASN A 233 -22.87 8.20 -2.76
N THR A 234 -22.50 7.69 -1.59
CA THR A 234 -21.10 7.58 -1.15
C THR A 234 -20.28 6.78 -2.17
N PRO A 235 -19.14 7.28 -2.66
CA PRO A 235 -18.30 6.52 -3.56
C PRO A 235 -17.81 5.21 -2.94
N ILE A 236 -17.87 4.13 -3.69
CA ILE A 236 -17.12 2.90 -3.37
C ILE A 236 -15.68 3.08 -3.87
N CYS A 237 -14.73 2.75 -3.00
CA CYS A 237 -13.32 2.62 -3.32
C CYS A 237 -12.97 1.14 -3.41
N LEU A 238 -12.42 0.70 -4.54
CA LEU A 238 -11.96 -0.67 -4.70
C LEU A 238 -10.49 -0.79 -4.26
N ASP A 239 -10.23 -1.75 -3.40
CA ASP A 239 -8.90 -2.15 -2.90
C ASP A 239 -8.56 -3.55 -3.43
N GLU A 240 -8.95 -4.60 -2.72
CA GLU A 240 -8.60 -5.99 -2.98
C GLU A 240 -9.03 -6.48 -4.38
N SER A 241 -10.10 -5.91 -4.92
CA SER A 241 -10.63 -6.30 -6.25
C SER A 241 -9.76 -5.83 -7.41
N VAL A 242 -8.88 -4.84 -7.23
CA VAL A 242 -8.05 -4.28 -8.30
C VAL A 242 -6.61 -4.72 -8.13
N LYS A 243 -6.24 -5.83 -8.75
CA LYS A 243 -4.89 -6.42 -8.68
C LYS A 243 -4.04 -6.14 -9.92
N SER A 244 -4.62 -5.59 -10.98
CA SER A 244 -3.95 -5.40 -12.28
C SER A 244 -4.55 -4.23 -13.07
N PRO A 245 -3.85 -3.76 -14.12
CA PRO A 245 -4.41 -2.80 -15.07
C PRO A 245 -5.72 -3.28 -15.70
N ASP A 246 -5.82 -4.58 -16.02
CA ASP A 246 -7.04 -5.16 -16.60
C ASP A 246 -8.21 -5.16 -15.59
N ASP A 247 -7.95 -5.38 -14.30
CA ASP A 247 -8.97 -5.28 -13.26
C ASP A 247 -9.45 -3.83 -13.08
N ALA A 248 -8.54 -2.84 -13.13
CA ALA A 248 -8.92 -1.42 -13.11
C ALA A 248 -9.83 -1.05 -14.29
N ARG A 249 -9.49 -1.49 -15.50
CA ARG A 249 -10.33 -1.31 -16.69
C ARG A 249 -11.72 -1.92 -16.48
N LYS A 250 -11.79 -3.19 -16.03
CA LYS A 250 -13.06 -3.89 -15.77
C LYS A 250 -13.89 -3.18 -14.71
N ALA A 251 -13.27 -2.75 -13.61
CA ALA A 251 -13.94 -2.03 -12.54
C ALA A 251 -14.61 -0.74 -13.04
N ILE A 252 -13.92 0.01 -13.91
CA ILE A 252 -14.42 1.24 -14.54
C ILE A 252 -15.58 0.92 -15.51
N GLU A 253 -15.41 -0.06 -16.38
CA GLU A 253 -16.45 -0.48 -17.34
C GLU A 253 -17.73 -0.94 -16.63
N LEU A 254 -17.59 -1.69 -15.54
CA LEU A 254 -18.71 -2.16 -14.73
C LEU A 254 -19.28 -1.08 -13.79
N LYS A 255 -18.59 0.06 -13.65
CA LYS A 255 -18.92 1.09 -12.65
C LYS A 255 -18.96 0.52 -11.21
N ALA A 256 -18.05 -0.39 -10.92
CA ALA A 256 -17.99 -1.11 -9.64
C ALA A 256 -17.55 -0.22 -8.46
N GLY A 257 -16.93 0.90 -8.75
CA GLY A 257 -16.53 1.93 -7.79
C GLY A 257 -16.20 3.22 -8.50
N ARG A 258 -16.05 4.29 -7.74
CA ARG A 258 -15.72 5.64 -8.24
C ARG A 258 -14.33 6.08 -7.82
N ILE A 259 -13.63 5.27 -7.03
CA ILE A 259 -12.28 5.52 -6.50
C ILE A 259 -11.51 4.18 -6.53
N VAL A 260 -10.21 4.24 -6.74
CA VAL A 260 -9.34 3.05 -6.64
C VAL A 260 -8.20 3.33 -5.65
N ASN A 261 -8.03 2.41 -4.72
CA ASN A 261 -6.84 2.33 -3.88
C ASN A 261 -5.75 1.55 -4.64
N ILE A 262 -4.56 2.12 -4.77
CA ILE A 262 -3.41 1.45 -5.38
C ILE A 262 -2.40 1.11 -4.27
N LYS A 263 -2.03 -0.17 -4.17
CA LYS A 263 -0.96 -0.66 -3.30
C LYS A 263 0.09 -1.35 -4.16
N LEU A 264 1.35 -0.91 -4.07
CA LEU A 264 2.46 -1.44 -4.90
C LEU A 264 2.55 -2.97 -4.84
N GLY A 265 2.49 -3.53 -3.64
CA GLY A 265 2.54 -4.98 -3.47
C GLY A 265 1.41 -5.68 -4.20
N ARG A 266 0.17 -5.23 -4.01
CA ARG A 266 -1.01 -5.87 -4.60
C ARG A 266 -1.03 -5.83 -6.13
N VAL A 267 -0.58 -4.74 -6.73
CA VAL A 267 -0.61 -4.60 -8.20
C VAL A 267 0.65 -5.14 -8.89
N GLY A 268 1.75 -5.39 -8.15
CA GLY A 268 2.94 -6.03 -8.70
C GLY A 268 4.12 -5.09 -8.95
N GLY A 269 4.14 -3.90 -8.34
CA GLY A 269 5.23 -2.93 -8.41
C GLY A 269 4.87 -1.65 -9.16
N HIS A 270 5.86 -0.80 -9.42
CA HIS A 270 5.68 0.52 -10.02
C HIS A 270 5.17 0.49 -11.45
N ALA A 271 5.69 -0.39 -12.30
CA ALA A 271 5.28 -0.46 -13.71
C ALA A 271 3.78 -0.79 -13.86
N GLU A 272 3.26 -1.71 -13.06
CA GLU A 272 1.84 -2.04 -13.06
C GLU A 272 1.00 -0.95 -12.37
N ALA A 273 1.52 -0.35 -11.28
CA ALA A 273 0.86 0.77 -10.59
C ALA A 273 0.69 1.99 -11.50
N GLN A 274 1.70 2.34 -12.31
CA GLN A 274 1.61 3.42 -13.31
C GLN A 274 0.52 3.14 -14.35
N LYS A 275 0.40 1.91 -14.84
CA LYS A 275 -0.65 1.53 -15.79
C LYS A 275 -2.04 1.61 -15.16
N VAL A 276 -2.20 1.17 -13.90
CA VAL A 276 -3.47 1.30 -13.15
C VAL A 276 -3.82 2.78 -12.97
N GLU A 277 -2.84 3.61 -12.55
CA GLU A 277 -3.02 5.06 -12.38
C GLU A 277 -3.46 5.71 -13.69
N GLU A 278 -2.77 5.43 -14.80
CA GLU A 278 -3.06 5.99 -16.12
C GLU A 278 -4.49 5.66 -16.58
N ILE A 279 -4.91 4.39 -16.43
CA ILE A 279 -6.27 3.94 -16.76
C ILE A 279 -7.30 4.70 -15.92
N CYS A 280 -7.08 4.79 -14.61
CA CYS A 280 -7.98 5.51 -13.71
C CYS A 280 -8.02 7.01 -14.05
N ARG A 281 -6.85 7.65 -14.18
CA ARG A 281 -6.72 9.09 -14.46
C ARG A 281 -7.38 9.47 -15.79
N THR A 282 -7.16 8.72 -16.86
CA THR A 282 -7.75 8.99 -18.18
C THR A 282 -9.26 8.74 -18.19
N SER A 283 -9.77 7.94 -17.27
CA SER A 283 -11.20 7.70 -17.07
C SER A 283 -11.86 8.63 -16.02
N GLY A 284 -11.12 9.58 -15.45
CA GLY A 284 -11.62 10.51 -14.45
C GLY A 284 -11.87 9.87 -13.07
N VAL A 285 -11.27 8.72 -12.78
CA VAL A 285 -11.36 8.01 -11.50
C VAL A 285 -10.16 8.38 -10.62
N PRO A 286 -10.36 9.11 -9.50
CA PRO A 286 -9.27 9.45 -8.59
C PRO A 286 -8.70 8.22 -7.92
N VAL A 287 -7.38 8.28 -7.63
CA VAL A 287 -6.69 7.22 -6.92
C VAL A 287 -5.95 7.74 -5.69
N TRP A 288 -5.62 6.85 -4.78
CA TRP A 288 -4.78 7.10 -3.63
C TRP A 288 -3.91 5.88 -3.27
N CYS A 289 -2.85 6.10 -2.52
CA CYS A 289 -1.92 5.06 -2.11
C CYS A 289 -2.36 4.43 -0.79
N GLY A 290 -2.72 3.15 -0.81
CA GLY A 290 -2.97 2.37 0.39
C GLY A 290 -1.68 1.88 1.04
N GLY A 291 -1.73 1.53 2.34
CA GLY A 291 -0.63 0.97 3.11
C GLY A 291 -0.83 -0.52 3.42
N MET A 292 0.31 -1.20 3.63
CA MET A 292 0.39 -2.60 4.04
C MET A 292 1.24 -2.78 5.31
N LEU A 293 1.34 -1.75 6.14
CA LEU A 293 2.24 -1.70 7.30
C LEU A 293 3.71 -1.93 6.88
N GLU A 294 4.11 -1.24 5.84
CA GLU A 294 5.47 -1.32 5.31
C GLU A 294 6.51 -0.76 6.29
N SER A 295 7.72 -1.30 6.21
CA SER A 295 8.90 -0.64 6.76
C SER A 295 9.21 0.66 6.02
N GLY A 296 10.24 1.36 6.44
CA GLY A 296 10.68 2.58 5.78
C GLY A 296 11.02 2.39 4.30
N ILE A 297 11.51 1.20 3.89
CA ILE A 297 11.82 0.90 2.49
C ILE A 297 10.55 0.87 1.65
N GLY A 298 9.56 0.05 1.99
CA GLY A 298 8.30 0.00 1.23
C GLY A 298 7.54 1.32 1.28
N ARG A 299 7.63 2.04 2.42
CA ARG A 299 7.03 3.37 2.58
C ARG A 299 7.67 4.41 1.67
N ALA A 300 8.99 4.38 1.48
CA ALA A 300 9.69 5.26 0.55
C ALA A 300 9.21 5.06 -0.90
N HIS A 301 8.98 3.82 -1.31
CA HIS A 301 8.37 3.51 -2.60
C HIS A 301 6.95 4.05 -2.72
N ASN A 302 6.13 3.93 -1.67
CA ASN A 302 4.77 4.48 -1.63
C ASN A 302 4.77 6.02 -1.71
N ILE A 303 5.73 6.70 -1.07
CA ILE A 303 5.93 8.15 -1.21
C ILE A 303 6.19 8.49 -2.67
N GLY A 304 7.16 7.81 -3.32
CA GLY A 304 7.48 8.04 -4.73
C GLY A 304 6.26 7.84 -5.64
N MET A 305 5.50 6.76 -5.49
CA MET A 305 4.30 6.49 -6.26
C MET A 305 3.22 7.56 -6.06
N SER A 306 3.04 8.04 -4.82
CA SER A 306 2.01 9.03 -4.48
C SER A 306 2.23 10.39 -5.14
N THR A 307 3.39 10.62 -5.76
CA THR A 307 3.68 11.86 -6.51
C THR A 307 3.11 11.86 -7.92
N LEU A 308 2.64 10.73 -8.45
CA LEU A 308 2.07 10.61 -9.79
C LEU A 308 0.79 11.46 -9.93
N PRO A 309 0.48 11.93 -11.17
CA PRO A 309 -0.62 12.89 -11.39
C PRO A 309 -1.97 12.46 -10.86
N GLY A 310 -2.34 11.19 -11.00
CA GLY A 310 -3.65 10.65 -10.61
C GLY A 310 -3.86 10.45 -9.11
N PHE A 311 -2.79 10.48 -8.30
CA PHE A 311 -2.89 10.37 -6.84
C PHE A 311 -3.36 11.71 -6.25
N THR A 312 -4.66 11.93 -6.26
CA THR A 312 -5.29 13.20 -5.89
C THR A 312 -5.98 13.17 -4.52
N LEU A 313 -6.02 12.02 -3.87
CA LEU A 313 -6.59 11.84 -2.53
C LEU A 313 -5.49 11.50 -1.51
N PRO A 314 -5.66 11.89 -0.22
CA PRO A 314 -4.68 11.58 0.82
C PRO A 314 -4.45 10.08 0.97
N GLY A 315 -3.19 9.64 0.93
CA GLY A 315 -2.79 8.23 1.04
C GLY A 315 -2.68 7.74 2.49
N ASP A 316 -2.55 6.42 2.66
CA ASP A 316 -2.20 5.78 3.95
C ASP A 316 -0.67 5.76 4.19
N VAL A 317 0.05 6.72 3.64
CA VAL A 317 1.47 6.90 3.92
C VAL A 317 1.59 7.77 5.17
N SER A 318 2.08 7.19 6.26
CA SER A 318 2.14 7.84 7.57
C SER A 318 3.56 7.90 8.13
N ALA A 319 3.78 8.66 9.22
CA ALA A 319 5.08 8.76 9.87
C ALA A 319 5.57 7.39 10.36
N SER A 320 6.88 7.15 10.30
CA SER A 320 7.52 5.91 10.78
C SER A 320 7.16 5.60 12.23
N LYS A 321 7.21 6.60 13.11
CA LYS A 321 6.90 6.47 14.55
C LYS A 321 5.47 5.99 14.86
N ARG A 322 4.57 6.00 13.86
CA ARG A 322 3.21 5.49 14.04
C ARG A 322 3.18 3.97 14.15
N TYR A 323 4.12 3.29 13.49
CA TYR A 323 4.19 1.84 13.45
C TYR A 323 5.42 1.29 14.17
N TRP A 324 6.56 2.00 14.12
CA TRP A 324 7.85 1.49 14.56
C TRP A 324 8.45 2.35 15.66
N HIS A 325 9.01 1.72 16.70
CA HIS A 325 9.85 2.42 17.68
C HIS A 325 11.11 2.98 17.01
N GLU A 326 11.66 2.23 16.09
CA GLU A 326 12.78 2.64 15.23
C GLU A 326 12.63 1.98 13.87
N ASP A 327 12.69 2.79 12.81
CA ASP A 327 12.64 2.31 11.43
C ASP A 327 14.01 1.82 10.94
N ILE A 328 14.02 1.15 9.77
CA ILE A 328 15.23 0.63 9.12
C ILE A 328 15.80 1.58 8.07
N ILE A 329 15.30 2.80 8.00
CA ILE A 329 15.81 3.89 7.15
C ILE A 329 16.17 5.12 7.97
N GLU A 330 16.99 6.02 7.39
CA GLU A 330 17.35 7.31 7.95
C GLU A 330 17.31 8.39 6.85
N PRO A 331 16.73 9.59 7.12
CA PRO A 331 15.92 9.90 8.30
C PRO A 331 14.61 9.10 8.33
N ALA A 332 13.98 9.00 9.51
CA ALA A 332 12.65 8.42 9.61
C ALA A 332 11.64 9.28 8.84
N VAL A 333 10.62 8.65 8.26
CA VAL A 333 9.53 9.40 7.60
C VAL A 333 8.72 10.17 8.64
N GLU A 334 8.52 11.46 8.40
CA GLU A 334 7.74 12.34 9.25
C GLU A 334 6.56 12.95 8.50
N VAL A 335 5.50 13.25 9.24
CA VAL A 335 4.33 14.00 8.74
C VAL A 335 4.43 15.43 9.28
N THR A 336 4.30 16.40 8.39
CA THR A 336 4.30 17.84 8.75
C THR A 336 3.04 18.21 9.53
N PRO A 337 3.03 19.32 10.27
CA PRO A 337 1.81 19.82 10.91
C PRO A 337 0.65 20.11 9.94
N GLN A 338 0.94 20.23 8.65
CA GLN A 338 -0.03 20.41 7.58
C GLN A 338 -0.64 19.07 7.10
N GLY A 339 -0.16 17.94 7.64
CA GLY A 339 -0.64 16.60 7.28
C GLY A 339 -0.11 16.09 5.95
N THR A 340 1.14 16.44 5.65
CA THR A 340 1.83 16.07 4.41
C THR A 340 3.16 15.39 4.70
N ILE A 341 3.73 14.71 3.72
CA ILE A 341 5.11 14.22 3.73
C ILE A 341 5.88 14.95 2.63
N ILE A 342 7.03 15.50 2.98
CA ILE A 342 7.98 16.07 2.00
C ILE A 342 8.64 14.90 1.28
N VAL A 343 8.58 14.94 -0.04
CA VAL A 343 9.14 13.89 -0.89
C VAL A 343 10.67 14.00 -0.91
N PRO A 344 11.43 12.90 -0.68
CA PRO A 344 12.89 12.97 -0.63
C PRO A 344 13.51 13.31 -1.99
N GLU A 345 14.55 14.13 -1.99
CA GLU A 345 15.28 14.59 -3.18
C GLU A 345 16.56 13.78 -3.45
N GLY A 346 16.96 12.87 -2.56
CA GLY A 346 18.14 12.02 -2.76
C GLY A 346 17.93 10.96 -3.86
N PRO A 347 19.01 10.44 -4.45
CA PRO A 347 18.94 9.39 -5.46
C PRO A 347 18.22 8.12 -4.96
N GLY A 348 17.53 7.42 -5.85
CA GLY A 348 16.74 6.22 -5.50
C GLY A 348 15.57 6.58 -4.62
N ILE A 349 15.30 5.75 -3.61
CA ILE A 349 14.25 5.98 -2.62
C ILE A 349 14.49 7.23 -1.74
N GLY A 350 15.70 7.82 -1.80
CA GLY A 350 16.05 9.08 -1.14
C GLY A 350 16.30 8.97 0.37
N PHE A 351 16.41 7.77 0.90
CA PHE A 351 16.72 7.46 2.29
C PHE A 351 17.94 6.55 2.39
N GLU A 352 18.70 6.67 3.49
CA GLU A 352 19.75 5.72 3.83
C GLU A 352 19.14 4.47 4.48
N VAL A 353 19.53 3.29 4.02
CA VAL A 353 19.07 2.01 4.59
C VAL A 353 20.02 1.58 5.71
N LYS A 354 19.50 1.37 6.92
CA LYS A 354 20.27 0.92 8.10
C LYS A 354 20.62 -0.56 7.99
N THR A 355 21.57 -0.90 7.14
CA THR A 355 21.95 -2.28 6.85
C THR A 355 22.40 -3.06 8.08
N GLU A 356 23.17 -2.43 8.99
CA GLU A 356 23.59 -3.07 10.25
C GLU A 356 22.39 -3.44 11.15
N ARG A 357 21.34 -2.61 11.15
CA ARG A 357 20.13 -2.89 11.89
C ARG A 357 19.37 -4.06 11.27
N ILE A 358 19.25 -4.09 9.95
CA ILE A 358 18.64 -5.20 9.20
C ILE A 358 19.35 -6.52 9.52
N GLU A 359 20.68 -6.54 9.47
CA GLU A 359 21.49 -7.74 9.78
C GLU A 359 21.25 -8.25 11.23
N LYS A 360 21.15 -7.34 12.20
CA LYS A 360 20.86 -7.69 13.59
C LYS A 360 19.44 -8.27 13.80
N MET A 361 18.50 -7.89 12.94
CA MET A 361 17.10 -8.31 13.01
C MET A 361 16.77 -9.48 12.08
N ALA A 362 17.73 -9.93 11.27
CA ALA A 362 17.52 -10.96 10.29
C ALA A 362 17.14 -12.30 10.93
N VAL A 363 15.97 -12.84 10.54
CA VAL A 363 15.48 -14.15 10.96
C VAL A 363 16.01 -15.24 10.02
N ARG A 364 16.02 -14.94 8.73
CA ARG A 364 16.60 -15.79 7.69
C ARG A 364 17.09 -14.93 6.52
N LYS A 365 18.07 -15.45 5.80
CA LYS A 365 18.70 -14.76 4.68
C LYS A 365 19.11 -15.77 3.59
N THR A 366 18.95 -15.39 2.33
CA THR A 366 19.42 -16.16 1.17
C THR A 366 19.80 -15.21 0.04
N ALA A 367 20.62 -15.68 -0.89
CA ALA A 367 20.96 -14.93 -2.09
C ALA A 367 20.95 -15.84 -3.32
N ILE A 368 20.48 -15.33 -4.42
CA ILE A 368 20.41 -15.96 -5.75
C ILE A 368 21.36 -15.18 -6.67
N GLN A 369 22.26 -15.92 -7.34
CA GLN A 369 23.28 -15.38 -8.25
C GLN A 369 23.25 -16.10 -9.58
#